data_29a7e99cad82f26f6e9d80d5b979b98d
#
_entry.id   29a7e99cad82f26f6e9d80d5b979b98d
#
_cell.length_a   1.000
_cell.length_b   1.000
_cell.length_c   1.000
_cell.angle_alpha   90.00
_cell.angle_beta   90.00
_cell.angle_gamma   90.00
#
_symmetry.space_group_name_H-M   'P 1'
#
loop_
_entity.id
_entity.type
_entity.pdbx_description
1 polymer ?
#
loop_
_entity_poly.entity_id
_entity_poly.type
_entity_poly.pdbx_seq_one_letter_code
_entity_poly.pdbx_strand_id
1 'polypeptide(L)'
;MEAISRGAAEVGGPVIGVVSATVSSTGNRWVSETIVVPKWEDRLFKLISLGDGFIACTGGTGTLVELAVAWEMIHKRVCPAKPLIALGEFWNPILDQIEGIDANCRAIVRRAATPAEAATALQAQLG
;
A
#
# COMPACT_ATOMS: atom_id res chain seq x y z
N MET A 1 1.13 0.88 11.26
CA MET A 1 1.04 2.19 10.58
C MET A 1 1.76 3.30 11.32
N GLU A 2 1.66 3.42 12.62
CA GLU A 2 2.33 4.47 13.38
C GLU A 2 3.86 4.49 13.19
N ALA A 3 4.51 3.34 13.16
CA ALA A 3 5.96 3.24 12.94
C ALA A 3 6.42 3.83 11.59
N ILE A 4 5.64 3.64 10.54
CA ILE A 4 5.93 4.20 9.21
C ILE A 4 5.75 5.72 9.24
N SER A 5 4.66 6.19 9.83
CA SER A 5 4.39 7.62 9.98
C SER A 5 5.47 8.32 10.79
N ARG A 6 5.91 7.71 11.89
CA ARG A 6 7.00 8.20 12.71
C ARG A 6 8.30 8.30 11.93
N GLY A 7 8.68 7.22 11.23
CA GLY A 7 9.92 7.21 10.45
C GLY A 7 9.96 8.29 9.37
N ALA A 8 8.84 8.53 8.68
CA ALA A 8 8.73 9.60 7.70
C ALA A 8 8.86 11.00 8.37
N ALA A 9 8.17 11.21 9.48
CA ALA A 9 8.21 12.48 10.21
C ALA A 9 9.60 12.79 10.80
N GLU A 10 10.30 11.78 11.31
CA GLU A 10 11.66 11.94 11.89
C GLU A 10 12.69 12.43 10.87
N VAL A 11 12.48 12.18 9.58
CA VAL A 11 13.34 12.68 8.49
C VAL A 11 12.75 13.91 7.78
N GLY A 12 11.70 14.52 8.34
CA GLY A 12 11.06 15.72 7.80
C GLY A 12 10.13 15.47 6.61
N GLY A 13 9.77 14.21 6.34
CA GLY A 13 8.81 13.86 5.30
C GLY A 13 7.36 14.16 5.74
N PRO A 14 6.48 14.60 4.81
CA PRO A 14 5.07 14.76 5.11
C PRO A 14 4.40 13.39 5.32
N VAL A 15 3.44 13.36 6.24
CA VAL A 15 2.62 12.17 6.51
C VAL A 15 1.15 12.52 6.26
N ILE A 16 0.60 11.96 5.20
CA ILE A 16 -0.79 12.20 4.80
C ILE A 16 -1.65 11.02 5.23
N GLY A 17 -2.64 11.29 6.08
CA GLY A 17 -3.65 10.31 6.47
C GLY A 17 -4.91 10.47 5.62
N VAL A 18 -5.46 9.37 5.12
CA VAL A 18 -6.77 9.37 4.44
C VAL A 18 -7.78 8.64 5.31
N VAL A 19 -8.82 9.34 5.72
CA VAL A 19 -9.87 8.80 6.59
C VAL A 19 -11.24 8.98 5.93
N SER A 20 -12.17 8.09 6.28
CA SER A 20 -13.54 8.24 5.81
C SER A 20 -14.42 8.84 6.91
N ALA A 21 -15.36 9.70 6.52
CA ALA A 21 -16.33 10.29 7.45
C ALA A 21 -17.27 9.24 8.08
N THR A 22 -17.44 8.10 7.43
CA THR A 22 -18.35 7.02 7.89
C THR A 22 -17.70 6.05 8.88
N VAL A 23 -16.37 6.01 8.94
CA VAL A 23 -15.64 5.15 9.88
C VAL A 23 -14.79 6.05 10.76
N SER A 24 -15.14 6.11 12.05
CA SER A 24 -14.37 6.89 13.02
C SER A 24 -12.97 6.32 13.12
N SER A 25 -12.00 7.03 12.59
CA SER A 25 -10.59 6.70 12.69
C SER A 25 -9.85 8.01 12.96
N THR A 26 -9.20 8.06 14.09
CA THR A 26 -8.24 9.14 14.37
C THR A 26 -6.89 8.74 13.81
N GLY A 27 -6.30 9.59 12.99
CA GLY A 27 -4.92 9.43 12.58
C GLY A 27 -3.98 9.40 13.80
N ASN A 28 -2.80 8.81 13.65
CA ASN A 28 -1.79 8.86 14.69
C ASN A 28 -1.16 10.27 14.77
N ARG A 29 -0.46 10.56 15.88
CA ARG A 29 0.14 11.88 16.16
C ARG A 29 1.18 12.36 15.14
N TRP A 30 1.66 11.47 14.28
CA TRP A 30 2.68 11.78 13.27
C TRP A 30 2.09 12.24 11.93
N VAL A 31 0.77 12.15 11.79
CA VAL A 31 0.07 12.63 10.59
C VAL A 31 0.12 14.15 10.55
N SER A 32 0.70 14.69 9.47
CA SER A 32 0.82 16.14 9.26
C SER A 32 -0.36 16.73 8.47
N GLU A 33 -1.02 15.93 7.67
CA GLU A 33 -2.18 16.31 6.87
C GLU A 33 -3.21 15.19 6.86
N THR A 34 -4.48 15.53 7.01
CA THR A 34 -5.58 14.56 6.95
C THR A 34 -6.53 14.90 5.82
N ILE A 35 -6.74 13.94 4.93
CA ILE A 35 -7.74 14.01 3.87
C ILE A 35 -8.96 13.22 4.33
N VAL A 36 -10.11 13.89 4.43
CA VAL A 36 -11.39 13.27 4.79
C VAL A 36 -12.20 13.03 3.53
N VAL A 37 -12.59 11.79 3.30
CA VAL A 37 -13.48 11.40 2.18
C VAL A 37 -14.86 11.00 2.70
N PRO A 38 -15.93 11.15 1.89
CA PRO A 38 -17.30 10.92 2.36
C PRO A 38 -17.56 9.47 2.77
N LYS A 39 -17.11 8.51 1.96
CA LYS A 39 -17.41 7.09 2.11
C LYS A 39 -16.15 6.25 2.32
N TRP A 40 -16.34 5.07 2.90
CA TRP A 40 -15.24 4.14 3.14
C TRP A 40 -14.56 3.68 1.84
N GLU A 41 -15.32 3.37 0.82
CA GLU A 41 -14.80 2.97 -0.48
C GLU A 41 -13.99 4.07 -1.18
N ASP A 42 -14.37 5.32 -0.99
CA ASP A 42 -13.65 6.49 -1.53
C ASP A 42 -12.24 6.59 -0.93
N ARG A 43 -12.06 6.16 0.33
CA ARG A 43 -10.76 6.12 1.00
C ARG A 43 -9.77 5.22 0.27
N LEU A 44 -10.22 4.02 -0.12
CA LEU A 44 -9.41 3.05 -0.83
C LEU A 44 -8.87 3.62 -2.16
N PHE A 45 -9.77 4.14 -2.98
CA PHE A 45 -9.38 4.71 -4.28
C PHE A 45 -8.55 5.99 -4.13
N LYS A 46 -8.82 6.78 -3.09
CA LYS A 46 -8.00 7.96 -2.78
C LYS A 46 -6.56 7.58 -2.45
N LEU A 47 -6.35 6.58 -1.61
CA LEU A 47 -5.01 6.07 -1.28
C LEU A 47 -4.27 5.59 -2.53
N ILE A 48 -4.94 4.82 -3.39
CA ILE A 48 -4.34 4.31 -4.62
C ILE A 48 -4.02 5.44 -5.60
N SER A 49 -4.86 6.47 -5.68
CA SER A 49 -4.62 7.61 -6.57
C SER A 49 -3.46 8.49 -6.14
N LEU A 50 -3.27 8.67 -4.83
CA LEU A 50 -2.22 9.53 -4.27
C LEU A 50 -0.84 8.89 -4.31
N GLY A 51 -0.76 7.56 -4.13
CA GLY A 51 0.52 6.86 -4.07
C GLY A 51 1.16 6.69 -5.44
N ASP A 52 2.45 6.93 -5.54
CA ASP A 52 3.27 6.60 -6.71
C ASP A 52 3.80 5.17 -6.66
N GLY A 53 3.78 4.57 -5.47
CA GLY A 53 4.11 3.18 -5.20
C GLY A 53 3.58 2.76 -3.83
N PHE A 54 3.52 1.46 -3.58
CA PHE A 54 2.86 0.90 -2.41
C PHE A 54 3.72 -0.16 -1.73
N ILE A 55 3.69 -0.16 -0.40
CA ILE A 55 4.26 -1.21 0.43
C ILE A 55 3.16 -1.76 1.33
N ALA A 56 2.78 -3.01 1.11
CA ALA A 56 1.84 -3.73 1.95
C ALA A 56 2.57 -4.39 3.12
N CYS A 57 2.35 -3.88 4.31
CA CYS A 57 2.86 -4.47 5.55
C CYS A 57 1.92 -5.57 6.04
N THR A 58 2.35 -6.35 7.02
CA THR A 58 1.49 -7.28 7.74
C THR A 58 0.25 -6.55 8.27
N GLY A 59 -0.92 -7.11 8.04
CA GLY A 59 -2.17 -6.47 8.44
C GLY A 59 -3.38 -7.39 8.32
N GLY A 60 -4.53 -6.86 8.61
CA GLY A 60 -5.81 -7.56 8.53
C GLY A 60 -6.53 -7.41 7.19
N THR A 61 -7.85 -7.54 7.24
CA THR A 61 -8.72 -7.48 6.06
C THR A 61 -8.65 -6.13 5.32
N GLY A 62 -8.46 -5.03 6.05
CA GLY A 62 -8.30 -3.70 5.42
C GLY A 62 -7.07 -3.65 4.53
N THR A 63 -5.92 -4.12 5.01
CA THR A 63 -4.69 -4.20 4.22
C THR A 63 -4.83 -5.19 3.06
N LEU A 64 -5.52 -6.31 3.28
CA LEU A 64 -5.80 -7.28 2.21
C LEU A 64 -6.61 -6.65 1.08
N VAL A 65 -7.64 -5.88 1.40
CA VAL A 65 -8.46 -5.16 0.39
C VAL A 65 -7.59 -4.16 -0.38
N GLU A 66 -6.79 -3.37 0.31
CA GLU A 66 -5.89 -2.40 -0.32
C GLU A 66 -4.87 -3.07 -1.25
N LEU A 67 -4.25 -4.16 -0.80
CA LEU A 67 -3.32 -4.96 -1.60
C LEU A 67 -4.02 -5.58 -2.83
N ALA A 68 -5.16 -6.22 -2.64
CA ALA A 68 -5.89 -6.90 -3.70
C ALA A 68 -6.39 -5.93 -4.77
N VAL A 69 -6.94 -4.80 -4.37
CA VAL A 69 -7.45 -3.80 -5.33
C VAL A 69 -6.31 -3.12 -6.09
N ALA A 70 -5.22 -2.74 -5.42
CA ALA A 70 -4.05 -2.19 -6.09
C ALA A 70 -3.47 -3.20 -7.10
N TRP A 71 -3.34 -4.47 -6.70
CA TRP A 71 -2.87 -5.56 -7.56
C TRP A 71 -3.75 -5.71 -8.80
N GLU A 72 -5.07 -5.82 -8.63
CA GLU A 72 -6.00 -5.98 -9.73
C GLU A 72 -6.03 -4.75 -10.66
N MET A 73 -5.98 -3.54 -10.12
CA MET A 73 -5.95 -2.33 -10.93
C MET A 73 -4.69 -2.23 -11.79
N ILE A 74 -3.54 -2.65 -11.27
CA ILE A 74 -2.29 -2.72 -12.03
C ILE A 74 -2.37 -3.83 -13.08
N HIS A 75 -2.84 -5.02 -12.69
CA HIS A 75 -3.00 -6.17 -13.57
C HIS A 75 -3.90 -5.86 -14.78
N LYS A 76 -5.05 -5.24 -14.53
CA LYS A 76 -6.00 -4.84 -15.57
C LYS A 76 -5.64 -3.54 -16.30
N ARG A 77 -4.55 -2.90 -15.92
CA ARG A 77 -4.09 -1.63 -16.50
C ARG A 77 -5.14 -0.51 -16.40
N VAL A 78 -5.96 -0.53 -15.35
CA VAL A 78 -6.91 0.56 -15.06
C VAL A 78 -6.25 1.73 -14.33
N CYS A 79 -5.03 1.55 -13.87
CA CYS A 79 -4.15 2.61 -13.42
C CYS A 79 -2.75 2.40 -14.04
N PRO A 80 -1.89 3.43 -14.05
CA PRO A 80 -0.48 3.26 -14.44
C PRO A 80 0.20 2.16 -13.63
N ALA A 81 1.17 1.49 -14.23
CA ALA A 81 2.00 0.53 -13.52
C ALA A 81 2.77 1.23 -12.40
N LYS A 82 2.43 0.91 -11.16
CA LYS A 82 3.07 1.44 -9.95
C LYS A 82 3.76 0.30 -9.22
N PRO A 83 4.93 0.54 -8.59
CA PRO A 83 5.55 -0.47 -7.76
C PRO A 83 4.62 -0.89 -6.61
N LEU A 84 4.41 -2.19 -6.46
CA LEU A 84 3.60 -2.78 -5.39
C LEU A 84 4.44 -3.86 -4.72
N ILE A 85 4.74 -3.66 -3.44
CA ILE A 85 5.68 -4.48 -2.68
C ILE A 85 4.99 -5.07 -1.47
N ALA A 86 5.12 -6.37 -1.28
CA ALA A 86 4.73 -7.06 -0.05
C ALA A 86 5.95 -7.18 0.87
N LEU A 87 5.87 -6.59 2.05
CA LEU A 87 6.95 -6.59 3.04
C LEU A 87 6.82 -7.77 4.01
N GLY A 88 7.91 -8.53 4.12
CA GLY A 88 7.97 -9.73 4.94
C GLY A 88 7.33 -10.93 4.25
N GLU A 89 7.06 -11.99 5.01
CA GLU A 89 6.55 -13.25 4.49
C GLU A 89 5.04 -13.45 4.66
N PHE A 90 4.39 -12.54 5.37
CA PHE A 90 2.98 -12.68 5.77
C PHE A 90 2.04 -12.92 4.58
N TRP A 91 2.24 -12.21 3.47
CA TRP A 91 1.38 -12.29 2.28
C TRP A 91 1.77 -13.41 1.32
N ASN A 92 2.93 -14.05 1.50
CA ASN A 92 3.44 -15.06 0.58
C ASN A 92 2.46 -16.20 0.27
N PRO A 93 1.73 -16.78 1.24
CA PRO A 93 0.77 -17.83 0.94
C PRO A 93 -0.35 -17.39 -0.02
N ILE A 94 -0.87 -16.17 0.15
CA ILE A 94 -1.91 -15.61 -0.72
C ILE A 94 -1.34 -15.32 -2.11
N LEU A 95 -0.16 -14.72 -2.18
CA LEU A 95 0.51 -14.44 -3.44
C LEU A 95 0.78 -15.74 -4.22
N ASP A 96 1.29 -16.78 -3.56
CA ASP A 96 1.58 -18.07 -4.17
C ASP A 96 0.32 -18.74 -4.74
N GLN A 97 -0.79 -18.67 -4.00
CA GLN A 97 -2.07 -19.21 -4.44
C GLN A 97 -2.58 -18.52 -5.71
N ILE A 98 -2.61 -17.21 -5.72
CA ILE A 98 -3.12 -16.42 -6.85
C ILE A 98 -2.19 -16.56 -8.06
N GLU A 99 -0.89 -16.41 -7.88
CA GLU A 99 0.11 -16.53 -8.95
C GLU A 99 0.18 -17.96 -9.51
N GLY A 100 -0.19 -18.96 -8.72
CA GLY A 100 -0.27 -20.37 -9.14
C GLY A 100 -1.42 -20.62 -10.10
N ILE A 101 -2.52 -19.89 -9.97
CA ILE A 101 -3.70 -20.00 -10.84
C ILE A 101 -3.58 -19.08 -12.05
N ASP A 102 -3.17 -17.83 -11.85
CA ASP A 102 -3.04 -16.84 -12.92
C ASP A 102 -1.58 -16.37 -13.09
N ALA A 103 -0.91 -16.94 -14.07
CA ALA A 103 0.47 -16.61 -14.38
C ALA A 103 0.66 -15.13 -14.79
N ASN A 104 -0.38 -14.47 -15.28
CA ASN A 104 -0.31 -13.05 -15.67
C ASN A 104 -0.26 -12.11 -14.47
N CYS A 105 -0.62 -12.60 -13.28
CA CYS A 105 -0.48 -11.87 -12.03
C CYS A 105 0.94 -11.87 -11.46
N ARG A 106 1.81 -12.75 -11.95
CA ARG A 106 3.16 -12.92 -11.42
C ARG A 106 4.00 -11.66 -11.59
N ALA A 107 4.87 -11.42 -10.62
CA ALA A 107 5.80 -10.30 -10.59
C ALA A 107 5.17 -8.89 -10.53
N ILE A 108 3.85 -8.77 -10.45
CA ILE A 108 3.18 -7.49 -10.20
C ILE A 108 3.44 -7.08 -8.75
N VAL A 109 3.21 -7.99 -7.80
CA VAL A 109 3.57 -7.78 -6.40
C VAL A 109 4.99 -8.30 -6.18
N ARG A 110 5.90 -7.40 -5.91
CA ARG A 110 7.27 -7.75 -5.51
C ARG A 110 7.32 -8.12 -4.03
N ARG A 111 8.19 -9.06 -3.70
CA ARG A 111 8.40 -9.49 -2.32
C ARG A 111 9.70 -8.89 -1.81
N ALA A 112 9.67 -8.32 -0.61
CA ALA A 112 10.85 -7.82 0.07
C ALA A 112 10.88 -8.37 1.49
N ALA A 113 11.97 -8.97 1.89
CA ALA A 113 12.10 -9.58 3.22
C ALA A 113 12.26 -8.51 4.32
N THR A 114 12.89 -7.40 3.99
CA THR A 114 13.24 -6.33 4.94
C THR A 114 12.76 -4.95 4.47
N PRO A 115 12.57 -3.99 5.39
CA PRO A 115 12.25 -2.61 5.03
C PRO A 115 13.29 -1.97 4.08
N ALA A 116 14.56 -2.29 4.25
CA ALA A 116 15.62 -1.79 3.38
C ALA A 116 15.49 -2.30 1.94
N GLU A 117 15.19 -3.59 1.78
CA GLU A 117 14.90 -4.18 0.46
C GLU A 117 13.66 -3.56 -0.18
N ALA A 118 12.60 -3.35 0.60
CA ALA A 118 11.38 -2.71 0.10
C ALA A 118 11.65 -1.28 -0.37
N ALA A 119 12.40 -0.50 0.39
CA ALA A 119 12.79 0.85 0.01
C ALA A 119 13.64 0.86 -1.27
N THR A 120 14.62 -0.02 -1.37
CA THR A 120 15.47 -0.16 -2.56
C THR A 120 14.64 -0.54 -3.79
N ALA A 121 13.74 -1.51 -3.66
CA ALA A 121 12.86 -1.94 -4.74
C ALA A 121 11.91 -0.83 -5.20
N LEU A 122 11.40 -0.03 -4.27
CA LEU A 122 10.56 1.12 -4.56
C LEU A 122 11.32 2.19 -5.33
N GLN A 123 12.49 2.58 -4.83
CA GLN A 123 13.36 3.59 -5.46
C GLN A 123 13.78 3.20 -6.88
N ALA A 124 14.13 1.95 -7.11
CA ALA A 124 14.55 1.45 -8.41
C ALA A 124 13.44 1.58 -9.49
N GLN A 125 12.18 1.59 -9.08
CA GLN A 125 11.04 1.71 -10.00
C GLN A 125 10.51 3.13 -10.13
N LEU A 126 10.69 3.95 -9.12
CA LEU A 126 10.29 5.36 -9.14
C LEU A 126 11.34 6.26 -9.82
N GLY A 127 12.52 5.74 -9.99
CA GLY A 127 13.63 6.45 -10.60
C GLY A 127 14.30 7.42 -9.67
#